data_b1a89989f21eb0b16f54104fe3a1dfdc
#
_entry.id   b1a89989f21eb0b16f54104fe3a1dfdc
#
_cell.length_a   1.000
_cell.length_b   1.000
_cell.length_c   1.000
_cell.angle_alpha   90.00
_cell.angle_beta   90.00
_cell.angle_gamma   90.00
#
_symmetry.space_group_name_H-M   'P 1'
#
loop_
_entity.id
_entity.type
_entity.pdbx_description
1 polymer ?
#
loop_
_entity_poly.entity_id
_entity_poly.type
_entity_poly.pdbx_seq_one_letter_code
_entity_poly.pdbx_strand_id
1 'polypeptide(L)'
;MPKNTVGTASGRTLNELNMEAIRAGELTAQDFCISGETLRRQADAAEAAGYWQLAENLRRAAELTGISNQEVLQIYKALRPGRSTYNELITLADHLENDLDAPLTAAFVREAAEVYQERDILRNP
;
A
#
# COMPACT_ATOMS: atom_id res chain seq x y z
N MET A 1 22.53 -4.42 23.43
CA MET A 1 22.03 -4.49 22.74
C MET A 1 22.22 -3.86 22.09
N PRO A 2 22.48 -4.50 21.95
CA PRO A 2 22.48 -4.30 21.30
C PRO A 2 22.29 -3.80 20.70
N LYS A 3 22.64 -3.47 20.68
CA LYS A 3 22.35 -3.08 20.09
C LYS A 3 22.03 -2.67 19.29
N ASN A 4 22.91 -2.38 19.09
CA ASN A 4 22.42 -2.13 17.93
C ASN A 4 21.20 -2.57 17.73
N THR A 5 20.95 -2.87 18.60
CA THR A 5 19.75 -3.52 18.45
C THR A 5 18.73 -2.61 18.96
N VAL A 6 17.87 -2.18 18.09
CA VAL A 6 16.66 -1.60 18.55
C VAL A 6 15.88 -2.76 19.10
N GLY A 7 15.96 -2.95 20.39
CA GLY A 7 15.26 -4.03 21.02
C GLY A 7 13.79 -3.76 21.07
N THR A 8 13.01 -4.78 20.88
CA THR A 8 11.59 -4.72 21.16
C THR A 8 11.36 -5.14 22.59
N ALA A 9 10.13 -5.00 23.06
CA ALA A 9 9.78 -5.44 24.41
C ALA A 9 10.04 -6.92 24.62
N SER A 10 10.05 -7.70 23.55
CA SER A 10 10.32 -9.12 23.62
C SER A 10 11.80 -9.44 23.52
N GLY A 11 12.63 -8.43 23.36
CA GLY A 11 14.07 -8.61 23.23
C GLY A 11 14.52 -8.99 21.83
N ARG A 12 13.64 -8.98 20.87
CA ARG A 12 13.98 -9.29 19.49
C ARG A 12 14.63 -8.11 18.80
N THR A 13 15.50 -8.43 17.85
CA THR A 13 16.03 -7.39 17.00
C THR A 13 15.00 -6.97 15.98
N LEU A 14 15.18 -5.78 15.44
CA LEU A 14 14.30 -5.30 14.37
C LEU A 14 14.33 -6.23 13.17
N ASN A 15 15.50 -6.79 12.88
CA ASN A 15 15.65 -7.69 11.75
C ASN A 15 14.82 -8.98 11.94
N GLU A 16 14.79 -9.51 13.14
CA GLU A 16 14.00 -10.70 13.42
C GLU A 16 12.51 -10.44 13.24
N LEU A 17 12.05 -9.27 13.69
CA LEU A 17 10.66 -8.90 13.50
C LEU A 17 10.31 -8.79 12.02
N ASN A 18 11.19 -8.21 11.22
CA ASN A 18 10.95 -8.08 9.80
C ASN A 18 10.85 -9.44 9.11
N MET A 19 11.71 -10.37 9.49
CA MET A 19 11.67 -11.70 8.90
C MET A 19 10.41 -12.45 9.26
N GLU A 20 9.97 -12.33 10.50
CA GLU A 20 8.72 -12.93 10.91
C GLU A 20 7.53 -12.33 10.17
N ALA A 21 7.55 -11.02 9.99
CA ALA A 21 6.48 -10.35 9.28
C ALA A 21 6.39 -10.84 7.84
N ILE A 22 7.54 -11.05 7.20
CA ILE A 22 7.55 -11.54 5.83
C ILE A 22 7.00 -12.96 5.76
N ARG A 23 7.40 -13.82 6.68
CA ARG A 23 6.97 -15.21 6.66
C ARG A 23 5.49 -15.37 6.98
N ALA A 24 4.99 -14.54 7.87
CA ALA A 24 3.61 -14.61 8.31
C ALA A 24 2.89 -13.29 8.01
N GLY A 25 3.00 -12.86 6.77
CA GLY A 25 2.54 -11.54 6.39
C GLY A 25 1.11 -11.23 6.76
N GLU A 26 0.22 -12.20 6.58
CA GLU A 26 -1.18 -11.97 6.92
C GLU A 26 -1.36 -11.84 8.42
N LEU A 27 -0.66 -12.64 9.17
CA LEU A 27 -0.72 -12.56 10.62
C LEU A 27 -0.24 -11.21 11.10
N THR A 28 0.85 -10.74 10.50
CA THR A 28 1.39 -9.44 10.83
C THR A 28 0.38 -8.34 10.57
N ALA A 29 -0.29 -8.39 9.43
CA ALA A 29 -1.26 -7.37 9.09
C ALA A 29 -2.37 -7.30 10.10
N GLN A 30 -2.74 -8.44 10.70
CA GLN A 30 -3.81 -8.47 11.68
C GLN A 30 -3.33 -8.08 13.07
N ASP A 31 -2.15 -8.57 13.46
CA ASP A 31 -1.67 -8.41 14.84
C ASP A 31 -1.03 -7.06 15.09
N PHE A 32 -0.39 -6.51 14.07
CA PHE A 32 0.32 -5.25 14.19
C PHE A 32 -0.27 -4.19 13.29
N CYS A 33 -1.53 -4.36 12.94
CA CYS A 33 -2.21 -3.46 12.05
C CYS A 33 -2.32 -2.08 12.65
N ILE A 34 -1.82 -1.10 11.93
CA ILE A 34 -2.00 0.29 12.30
C ILE A 34 -3.34 0.71 11.70
N SER A 35 -4.20 1.28 12.52
CA SER A 35 -5.52 1.68 12.05
C SER A 35 -5.41 2.78 11.00
N GLY A 36 -6.43 2.85 10.15
CA GLY A 36 -6.48 3.91 9.14
C GLY A 36 -6.46 5.28 9.78
N GLU A 37 -7.11 5.44 10.93
CA GLU A 37 -7.11 6.72 11.63
C GLU A 37 -5.71 7.12 12.06
N THR A 38 -4.93 6.17 12.58
CA THR A 38 -3.57 6.45 12.99
C THR A 38 -2.71 6.85 11.80
N LEU A 39 -2.87 6.13 10.68
CA LEU A 39 -2.13 6.46 9.48
C LEU A 39 -2.48 7.85 8.95
N ARG A 40 -3.76 8.23 9.05
CA ARG A 40 -4.17 9.56 8.61
C ARG A 40 -3.59 10.65 9.50
N ARG A 41 -3.52 10.41 10.81
CA ARG A 41 -2.88 11.37 11.72
C ARG A 41 -1.40 11.49 11.43
N GLN A 42 -0.74 10.38 11.13
CA GLN A 42 0.67 10.42 10.73
C GLN A 42 0.85 11.17 9.42
N ALA A 43 -0.10 11.02 8.49
CA ALA A 43 -0.04 11.75 7.24
C ALA A 43 -0.17 13.24 7.47
N ASP A 44 -1.08 13.66 8.35
CA ASP A 44 -1.24 15.07 8.66
C ASP A 44 0.04 15.65 9.25
N ALA A 45 0.68 14.91 10.15
CA ALA A 45 1.95 15.35 10.72
C ALA A 45 3.05 15.45 9.68
N ALA A 46 3.09 14.49 8.75
CA ALA A 46 4.08 14.49 7.68
C ALA A 46 3.87 15.70 6.77
N GLU A 47 2.62 15.97 6.44
CA GLU A 47 2.29 17.12 5.59
C GLU A 47 2.69 18.43 6.26
N ALA A 48 2.40 18.58 7.54
CA ALA A 48 2.75 19.78 8.29
C ALA A 48 4.25 19.97 8.35
N ALA A 49 5.02 18.89 8.28
CA ALA A 49 6.48 18.94 8.27
C ALA A 49 7.07 19.10 6.87
N GLY A 50 6.22 19.16 5.84
CA GLY A 50 6.66 19.35 4.47
C GLY A 50 6.96 18.07 3.71
N TYR A 51 6.64 16.92 4.27
CA TYR A 51 6.88 15.62 3.61
C TYR A 51 5.63 15.19 2.86
N TRP A 52 5.39 15.84 1.72
CA TRP A 52 4.16 15.66 0.95
C TRP A 52 3.98 14.24 0.41
N GLN A 53 5.06 13.66 -0.11
CA GLN A 53 4.98 12.31 -0.65
C GLN A 53 4.70 11.27 0.42
N LEU A 54 5.34 11.43 1.57
CA LEU A 54 5.10 10.54 2.69
C LEU A 54 3.64 10.64 3.13
N ALA A 55 3.11 11.87 3.21
CA ALA A 55 1.73 12.07 3.58
C ALA A 55 0.78 11.35 2.62
N GLU A 56 1.04 11.48 1.31
CA GLU A 56 0.22 10.80 0.32
C GLU A 56 0.28 9.29 0.47
N ASN A 57 1.49 8.76 0.67
CA ASN A 57 1.66 7.32 0.83
C ASN A 57 0.92 6.80 2.06
N LEU A 58 0.98 7.56 3.15
CA LEU A 58 0.28 7.18 4.37
C LEU A 58 -1.23 7.22 4.20
N ARG A 59 -1.74 8.18 3.44
CA ARG A 59 -3.17 8.27 3.19
C ARG A 59 -3.67 7.11 2.32
N ARG A 60 -2.88 6.72 1.31
CA ARG A 60 -3.22 5.55 0.52
C ARG A 60 -3.19 4.28 1.37
N ALA A 61 -2.17 4.16 2.22
CA ALA A 61 -2.09 3.02 3.12
C ALA A 61 -3.32 2.96 4.02
N ALA A 62 -3.79 4.13 4.48
CA ALA A 62 -4.98 4.18 5.32
C ALA A 62 -6.20 3.64 4.59
N GLU A 63 -6.35 3.98 3.31
CA GLU A 63 -7.45 3.43 2.52
C GLU A 63 -7.37 1.92 2.44
N LEU A 64 -6.17 1.39 2.27
CA LEU A 64 -5.99 -0.05 2.13
C LEU A 64 -6.33 -0.83 3.39
N THR A 65 -6.30 -0.18 4.56
CA THR A 65 -6.68 -0.87 5.79
C THR A 65 -8.16 -1.27 5.80
N GLY A 66 -8.98 -0.63 4.98
CA GLY A 66 -10.40 -0.95 4.87
C GLY A 66 -10.71 -1.95 3.77
N ILE A 67 -9.71 -2.49 3.12
CA ILE A 67 -9.87 -3.39 1.99
C ILE A 67 -9.36 -4.78 2.40
N SER A 68 -10.01 -5.83 1.92
CA SER A 68 -9.59 -7.18 2.27
C SER A 68 -8.19 -7.46 1.75
N ASN A 69 -7.47 -8.34 2.45
CA ASN A 69 -6.12 -8.72 2.03
C ASN A 69 -6.12 -9.31 0.63
N GLN A 70 -7.16 -10.06 0.30
CA GLN A 70 -7.26 -10.65 -1.03
C GLN A 70 -7.38 -9.60 -2.10
N GLU A 71 -8.16 -8.55 -1.85
CA GLU A 71 -8.29 -7.47 -2.83
C GLU A 71 -7.04 -6.64 -2.94
N VAL A 72 -6.37 -6.40 -1.82
CA VAL A 72 -5.07 -5.71 -1.85
C VAL A 72 -4.08 -6.50 -2.71
N LEU A 73 -4.06 -7.82 -2.56
CA LEU A 73 -3.19 -8.67 -3.35
C LEU A 73 -3.53 -8.59 -4.84
N GLN A 74 -4.82 -8.52 -5.17
CA GLN A 74 -5.25 -8.34 -6.55
C GLN A 74 -4.74 -7.03 -7.13
N ILE A 75 -4.77 -5.96 -6.35
CA ILE A 75 -4.26 -4.66 -6.79
C ILE A 75 -2.77 -4.77 -7.13
N TYR A 76 -1.98 -5.38 -6.23
CA TYR A 76 -0.56 -5.54 -6.48
C TYR A 76 -0.28 -6.37 -7.72
N LYS A 77 -1.06 -7.43 -7.92
CA LYS A 77 -0.89 -8.27 -9.10
C LYS A 77 -1.23 -7.50 -10.38
N ALA A 78 -2.30 -6.71 -10.33
CA ALA A 78 -2.73 -5.96 -11.51
C ALA A 78 -1.71 -4.92 -11.92
N LEU A 79 -0.95 -4.38 -10.96
CA LEU A 79 0.03 -3.33 -11.22
C LEU A 79 1.39 -3.85 -11.67
N ARG A 80 1.55 -5.15 -11.80
CA ARG A 80 2.80 -5.69 -12.35
C ARG A 80 2.93 -5.30 -13.82
N PRO A 81 4.12 -4.88 -14.24
CA PRO A 81 4.33 -4.58 -15.67
C PRO A 81 3.94 -5.75 -16.55
N GLY A 82 3.21 -5.46 -17.61
CA GLY A 82 2.79 -6.48 -18.58
C GLY A 82 1.65 -7.35 -18.13
N ARG A 83 1.07 -7.09 -16.96
CA ARG A 83 0.01 -7.96 -16.41
C ARG A 83 -1.38 -7.54 -16.87
N SER A 84 -1.63 -6.24 -16.93
CA SER A 84 -2.96 -5.70 -17.19
C SER A 84 -2.99 -4.85 -18.45
N THR A 85 -4.16 -4.80 -19.08
CA THR A 85 -4.40 -3.83 -20.14
C THR A 85 -4.77 -2.50 -19.52
N TYR A 86 -4.77 -1.44 -20.33
CA TYR A 86 -5.19 -0.12 -19.87
C TYR A 86 -6.61 -0.18 -19.32
N ASN A 87 -7.52 -0.82 -20.05
CA ASN A 87 -8.92 -0.88 -19.63
C ASN A 87 -9.09 -1.66 -18.33
N GLU A 88 -8.29 -2.70 -18.13
CA GLU A 88 -8.35 -3.45 -16.89
C GLU A 88 -7.94 -2.60 -15.69
N LEU A 89 -6.91 -1.77 -15.86
CA LEU A 89 -6.48 -0.88 -14.79
C LEU A 89 -7.52 0.20 -14.50
N ILE A 90 -8.14 0.74 -15.54
CA ILE A 90 -9.19 1.74 -15.34
C ILE A 90 -10.41 1.13 -14.65
N THR A 91 -10.79 -0.08 -15.02
CA THR A 91 -11.89 -0.79 -14.36
C THR A 91 -11.57 -1.02 -12.87
N LEU A 92 -10.33 -1.42 -12.59
CA LEU A 92 -9.90 -1.59 -11.21
C LEU A 92 -9.99 -0.28 -10.43
N ALA A 93 -9.55 0.81 -11.05
CA ALA A 93 -9.61 2.12 -10.39
C ALA A 93 -11.05 2.53 -10.10
N ASP A 94 -11.96 2.29 -11.05
CA ASP A 94 -13.37 2.59 -10.84
C ASP A 94 -13.94 1.79 -9.68
N HIS A 95 -13.58 0.52 -9.58
CA HIS A 95 -14.01 -0.33 -8.47
C HIS A 95 -13.47 0.19 -7.13
N LEU A 96 -12.21 0.59 -7.12
CA LEU A 96 -11.61 1.15 -5.90
C LEU A 96 -12.32 2.42 -5.44
N GLU A 97 -12.67 3.28 -6.38
CA GLU A 97 -13.28 4.54 -6.04
C GLU A 97 -14.74 4.39 -5.64
N ASN A 98 -15.49 3.58 -6.38
CA ASN A 98 -16.95 3.54 -6.23
C ASN A 98 -17.41 2.48 -5.24
N ASP A 99 -16.70 1.35 -5.17
CA ASP A 99 -17.14 0.23 -4.35
C ASP A 99 -16.36 0.08 -3.06
N LEU A 100 -15.09 0.48 -3.05
CA LEU A 100 -14.22 0.25 -1.91
C LEU A 100 -13.85 1.54 -1.16
N ASP A 101 -14.40 2.65 -1.59
CA ASP A 101 -14.16 3.95 -0.94
C ASP A 101 -12.66 4.26 -0.81
N ALA A 102 -11.93 4.03 -1.88
CA ALA A 102 -10.48 4.25 -1.91
C ALA A 102 -10.10 5.17 -3.05
N PRO A 103 -10.50 6.45 -2.99
CA PRO A 103 -10.28 7.38 -4.11
C PRO A 103 -8.82 7.70 -4.36
N LEU A 104 -7.98 7.75 -3.31
CA LEU A 104 -6.57 8.04 -3.51
C LEU A 104 -5.86 6.87 -4.18
N THR A 105 -6.20 5.67 -3.78
CA THR A 105 -5.66 4.47 -4.41
C THR A 105 -6.15 4.37 -5.86
N ALA A 106 -7.41 4.73 -6.09
CA ALA A 106 -7.95 4.76 -7.45
C ALA A 106 -7.19 5.74 -8.33
N ALA A 107 -6.91 6.94 -7.81
CA ALA A 107 -6.15 7.93 -8.57
C ALA A 107 -4.74 7.41 -8.87
N PHE A 108 -4.13 6.73 -7.92
CA PHE A 108 -2.81 6.15 -8.12
C PHE A 108 -2.84 5.11 -9.24
N VAL A 109 -3.85 4.25 -9.27
CA VAL A 109 -3.97 3.23 -10.31
C VAL A 109 -4.20 3.87 -11.68
N ARG A 110 -5.01 4.94 -11.74
CA ARG A 110 -5.23 5.65 -12.99
C ARG A 110 -3.93 6.28 -13.51
N GLU A 111 -3.17 6.86 -12.62
CA GLU A 111 -1.88 7.43 -12.98
C GLU A 111 -0.93 6.34 -13.49
N ALA A 112 -0.92 5.19 -12.83
CA ALA A 112 -0.09 4.07 -13.27
C ALA A 112 -0.50 3.61 -14.67
N ALA A 113 -1.80 3.59 -14.96
CA ALA A 113 -2.27 3.19 -16.29
C ALA A 113 -1.73 4.13 -17.37
N GLU A 114 -1.72 5.43 -17.09
CA GLU A 114 -1.19 6.41 -18.05
C GLU A 114 0.31 6.24 -18.25
N VAL A 115 1.05 6.11 -17.14
CA VAL A 115 2.50 5.94 -17.21
C VAL A 115 2.86 4.65 -17.92
N TYR A 116 2.14 3.57 -17.63
CA TYR A 116 2.41 2.27 -18.27
C TYR A 116 2.12 2.32 -19.76
N GLN A 117 1.10 3.08 -20.14
CA GLN A 117 0.81 3.25 -21.57
C GLN A 117 1.93 4.01 -22.26
N GLU A 118 2.42 5.08 -21.63
CA GLU A 118 3.53 5.85 -22.20
C GLU A 118 4.80 5.03 -22.33
N ARG A 119 5.03 4.13 -21.38
CA ARG A 119 6.25 3.31 -21.36
C ARG A 119 6.08 1.99 -22.11
N ASP A 120 4.90 1.72 -22.63
CA ASP A 120 4.62 0.50 -23.39
C ASP A 120 4.88 -0.75 -22.57
N ILE A 121 4.42 -0.74 -21.31
CA ILE A 121 4.57 -1.89 -20.43
C ILE A 121 3.22 -2.44 -19.97
N LEU A 122 2.16 -2.16 -20.72
CA LEU A 122 0.87 -2.77 -20.52
C LEU A 122 0.77 -4.09 -21.28
N ARG A 123 -0.15 -4.96 -20.86
CA ARG A 123 -0.45 -6.15 -21.61
C ARG A 123 -1.27 -5.74 -22.83
N ASN A 124 -0.95 -6.33 -23.97
CA ASN A 124 -1.74 -6.09 -25.18
C ASN A 124 -3.09 -6.77 -25.04
N PRO A 125 -4.16 -6.10 -25.50
CA PRO A 125 -5.51 -6.66 -25.38
C PRO A 125 -5.71 -7.89 -26.25
#